data_9c2446c618801232fceb9767c1724074
#
_entry.id   9c2446c618801232fceb9767c1724074
#
_cell.length_a   1.000
_cell.length_b   1.000
_cell.length_c   1.000
_cell.angle_alpha   90.00
_cell.angle_beta   90.00
_cell.angle_gamma   90.00
#
_symmetry.space_group_name_H-M   'P 1'
#
loop_
_entity.id
_entity.type
_entity.pdbx_description
1 polymer ?
#
loop_
_entity_poly.entity_id
_entity_poly.type
_entity_poly.pdbx_seq_one_letter_code
_entity_poly.pdbx_strand_id
1 'polypeptide(L)'
;MLEAGKRTIRNFKDLEIYKESFQLQIEIEELLKTFPELERYLLVDQMRRCCRSIPAIIAEGWALRDSVKEFRNFLRRSYGSNCEMINHLLLAKHKNYIKKEGYVDELISRYEILGMRILKLRNNWQKFS
;
A
#
# COMPACT_ATOMS: atom_id res chain seq x y z
N MET A 1 6.00 23.77 -4.16
CA MET A 1 5.54 22.66 -5.01
C MET A 1 6.39 21.42 -4.77
N LEU A 2 5.77 20.32 -4.47
CA LEU A 2 6.46 19.06 -4.28
C LEU A 2 6.76 18.42 -5.65
N GLU A 3 7.99 18.07 -5.88
CA GLU A 3 8.40 17.43 -7.13
C GLU A 3 8.94 16.03 -6.86
N ALA A 4 8.56 15.09 -7.70
CA ALA A 4 9.10 13.74 -7.69
C ALA A 4 9.78 13.52 -9.05
N GLY A 5 11.12 13.36 -9.05
CA GLY A 5 11.88 13.18 -10.28
C GLY A 5 11.68 14.32 -11.26
N LYS A 6 11.58 15.56 -10.75
CA LYS A 6 11.39 16.78 -11.53
C LYS A 6 9.99 16.93 -12.14
N ARG A 7 9.05 16.12 -11.70
CA ARG A 7 7.65 16.27 -12.08
C ARG A 7 6.89 16.99 -10.98
N THR A 8 5.99 17.85 -11.38
CA THR A 8 5.10 18.55 -10.45
C THR A 8 4.01 17.60 -9.97
N ILE A 9 3.83 17.53 -8.65
CA ILE A 9 2.73 16.76 -8.06
C ILE A 9 1.49 17.65 -8.07
N ARG A 10 0.46 17.28 -8.82
CA ARG A 10 -0.77 18.05 -8.95
C ARG A 10 -1.94 17.44 -8.20
N ASN A 11 -1.98 16.11 -8.11
CA ASN A 11 -3.03 15.41 -7.39
C ASN A 11 -2.47 14.10 -6.87
N PHE A 12 -3.29 13.37 -6.10
CA PHE A 12 -2.82 12.14 -5.46
C PHE A 12 -2.32 11.10 -6.47
N LYS A 13 -2.84 11.12 -7.70
CA LYS A 13 -2.44 10.14 -8.73
C LYS A 13 -0.99 10.30 -9.18
N ASP A 14 -0.39 11.46 -8.90
CA ASP A 14 1.00 11.73 -9.24
C ASP A 14 1.97 11.22 -8.18
N LEU A 15 1.48 10.90 -6.98
CA LEU A 15 2.33 10.40 -5.90
C LEU A 15 2.83 8.98 -6.22
N GLU A 16 4.13 8.77 -6.09
CA GLU A 16 4.71 7.44 -6.33
C GLU A 16 4.09 6.39 -5.41
N ILE A 17 3.86 6.74 -4.14
CA ILE A 17 3.26 5.81 -3.19
C ILE A 17 1.83 5.43 -3.57
N TYR A 18 1.08 6.34 -4.20
CA TYR A 18 -0.25 6.00 -4.70
C TYR A 18 -0.15 5.03 -5.87
N LYS A 19 0.69 5.34 -6.84
CA LYS A 19 0.86 4.50 -8.02
C LYS A 19 1.27 3.08 -7.64
N GLU A 20 2.23 2.96 -6.75
CA GLU A 20 2.75 1.65 -6.32
C GLU A 20 1.69 0.88 -5.53
N SER A 21 1.01 1.53 -4.59
CA SER A 21 -0.01 0.85 -3.80
C SER A 21 -1.20 0.43 -4.65
N PHE A 22 -1.55 1.24 -5.65
CA PHE A 22 -2.63 0.90 -6.58
C PHE A 22 -2.24 -0.29 -7.45
N GLN A 23 -1.03 -0.31 -7.99
CA GLN A 23 -0.55 -1.42 -8.80
C GLN A 23 -0.49 -2.72 -7.99
N LEU A 24 0.00 -2.64 -6.76
CA LEU A 24 0.02 -3.80 -5.87
C LEU A 24 -1.39 -4.31 -5.58
N GLN A 25 -2.34 -3.40 -5.34
CA GLN A 25 -3.74 -3.78 -5.15
C GLN A 25 -4.26 -4.60 -6.33
N ILE A 26 -4.01 -4.13 -7.56
CA ILE A 26 -4.45 -4.83 -8.77
C ILE A 26 -3.89 -6.25 -8.80
N GLU A 27 -2.59 -6.39 -8.53
CA GLU A 27 -1.94 -7.70 -8.55
C GLU A 27 -2.43 -8.60 -7.44
N ILE A 28 -2.63 -8.06 -6.23
CA ILE A 28 -3.14 -8.85 -5.11
C ILE A 28 -4.55 -9.35 -5.41
N GLU A 29 -5.44 -8.51 -5.94
CA GLU A 29 -6.81 -8.93 -6.23
C GLU A 29 -6.84 -10.03 -7.28
N GLU A 30 -5.95 -9.98 -8.26
CA GLU A 30 -5.82 -11.05 -9.24
C GLU A 30 -5.32 -12.34 -8.58
N LEU A 31 -4.31 -12.22 -7.72
CA LEU A 31 -3.74 -13.35 -7.00
C LEU A 31 -4.77 -14.05 -6.11
N LEU A 32 -5.64 -13.29 -5.45
CA LEU A 32 -6.63 -13.83 -4.52
C LEU A 32 -7.61 -14.80 -5.19
N LYS A 33 -7.80 -14.69 -6.50
CA LYS A 33 -8.65 -15.61 -7.25
C LYS A 33 -8.13 -17.04 -7.22
N THR A 34 -6.84 -17.22 -6.91
CA THR A 34 -6.20 -18.55 -6.88
C THR A 34 -6.16 -19.17 -5.49
N PHE A 35 -6.62 -18.46 -4.47
CA PHE A 35 -6.59 -18.95 -3.10
C PHE A 35 -7.69 -19.99 -2.88
N PRO A 36 -7.52 -20.90 -1.89
CA PRO A 36 -8.54 -21.92 -1.59
C PRO A 36 -9.89 -21.30 -1.22
N GLU A 37 -10.97 -21.98 -1.63
CA GLU A 37 -12.33 -21.52 -1.35
C GLU A 37 -12.61 -21.33 0.13
N LEU A 38 -11.99 -22.15 0.99
CA LEU A 38 -12.18 -22.04 2.44
C LEU A 38 -11.73 -20.67 2.99
N GLU A 39 -10.86 -19.96 2.28
CA GLU A 39 -10.35 -18.65 2.72
C GLU A 39 -11.18 -17.49 2.18
N ARG A 40 -12.23 -17.77 1.40
CA ARG A 40 -13.02 -16.75 0.72
C ARG A 40 -13.51 -15.63 1.64
N TYR A 41 -14.03 -16.02 2.79
CA TYR A 41 -14.55 -15.06 3.78
C TYR A 41 -13.59 -14.80 4.93
N LEU A 42 -12.39 -15.31 4.85
CA LEU A 42 -11.35 -15.16 5.87
C LEU A 42 -10.17 -14.37 5.29
N LEU A 43 -9.08 -15.04 4.99
CA LEU A 43 -7.86 -14.37 4.52
C LEU A 43 -8.08 -13.60 3.22
N VAL A 44 -8.83 -14.16 2.27
CA VAL A 44 -9.10 -13.49 1.00
C VAL A 44 -9.84 -12.18 1.22
N ASP A 45 -10.87 -12.19 2.06
CA ASP A 45 -11.62 -10.97 2.37
C ASP A 45 -10.75 -9.93 3.08
N GLN A 46 -9.96 -10.36 4.05
CA GLN A 46 -9.07 -9.47 4.79
C GLN A 46 -8.01 -8.85 3.88
N MET A 47 -7.39 -9.62 3.01
CA MET A 47 -6.37 -9.12 2.09
C MET A 47 -6.97 -8.17 1.07
N ARG A 48 -8.19 -8.47 0.57
CA ARG A 48 -8.87 -7.57 -0.37
C ARG A 48 -9.13 -6.21 0.26
N ARG A 49 -9.69 -6.20 1.46
CA ARG A 49 -9.96 -4.94 2.17
C ARG A 49 -8.68 -4.17 2.48
N CYS A 50 -7.67 -4.89 2.93
CA CYS A 50 -6.41 -4.29 3.33
C CYS A 50 -5.68 -3.67 2.15
N CYS A 51 -5.53 -4.39 1.03
CA CYS A 51 -4.82 -3.86 -0.12
C CYS A 51 -5.53 -2.66 -0.75
N ARG A 52 -6.86 -2.63 -0.68
CA ARG A 52 -7.63 -1.48 -1.17
C ARG A 52 -7.48 -0.26 -0.27
N SER A 53 -7.30 -0.48 1.04
CA SER A 53 -7.22 0.63 2.00
C SER A 53 -5.99 1.50 1.80
N ILE A 54 -4.88 0.95 1.33
CA ILE A 54 -3.63 1.70 1.22
C ILE A 54 -3.74 2.87 0.24
N PRO A 55 -4.07 2.65 -1.04
CA PRO A 55 -4.21 3.78 -1.95
C PRO A 55 -5.40 4.69 -1.59
N ALA A 56 -6.48 4.13 -1.04
CA ALA A 56 -7.65 4.92 -0.64
C ALA A 56 -7.27 5.91 0.46
N ILE A 57 -6.53 5.47 1.47
CA ILE A 57 -6.10 6.32 2.58
C ILE A 57 -5.12 7.40 2.09
N ILE A 58 -4.22 7.06 1.18
CA ILE A 58 -3.29 8.02 0.59
C ILE A 58 -4.05 9.11 -0.16
N ALA A 59 -5.04 8.72 -0.97
CA ALA A 59 -5.85 9.67 -1.73
C ALA A 59 -6.64 10.59 -0.80
N GLU A 60 -7.24 10.03 0.24
CA GLU A 60 -8.00 10.79 1.23
C GLU A 60 -7.09 11.76 1.99
N GLY A 61 -5.91 11.31 2.39
CA GLY A 61 -4.94 12.16 3.06
C GLY A 61 -4.49 13.33 2.19
N TRP A 62 -4.27 13.06 0.90
CA TRP A 62 -3.89 14.12 -0.03
C TRP A 62 -4.95 15.22 -0.10
N ALA A 63 -6.22 14.85 -0.05
CA ALA A 63 -7.31 15.81 -0.07
C ALA A 63 -7.28 16.77 1.13
N LEU A 64 -6.67 16.33 2.24
CA LEU A 64 -6.60 17.10 3.49
C LEU A 64 -5.21 17.66 3.76
N ARG A 65 -4.35 17.72 2.73
CA ARG A 65 -2.93 18.09 2.90
C ARG A 65 -2.67 19.53 3.28
N ASP A 66 -3.68 20.38 3.22
CA ASP A 66 -3.56 21.73 3.74
C ASP A 66 -3.28 21.74 5.24
N SER A 67 -3.66 20.65 5.93
CA SER A 67 -3.25 20.40 7.30
C SER A 67 -2.09 19.40 7.28
N VAL A 68 -0.90 19.85 7.68
CA VAL A 68 0.28 18.98 7.78
C VAL A 68 0.00 17.82 8.71
N LYS A 69 -0.63 18.10 9.85
CA LYS A 69 -0.97 17.08 10.84
C LYS A 69 -1.89 16.01 10.26
N GLU A 70 -2.94 16.43 9.54
CA GLU A 70 -3.90 15.49 8.96
C GLU A 70 -3.24 14.61 7.91
N PHE A 71 -2.49 15.19 6.98
CA PHE A 71 -1.83 14.40 5.94
C PHE A 71 -0.86 13.40 6.56
N ARG A 72 -0.08 13.81 7.54
CA ARG A 72 0.88 12.91 8.21
C ARG A 72 0.16 11.77 8.93
N ASN A 73 -1.01 12.04 9.53
CA ASN A 73 -1.80 11.00 10.18
C ASN A 73 -2.33 9.98 9.17
N PHE A 74 -2.81 10.43 8.00
CA PHE A 74 -3.26 9.52 6.94
C PHE A 74 -2.10 8.68 6.43
N LEU A 75 -0.93 9.26 6.22
CA LEU A 75 0.24 8.49 5.79
C LEU A 75 0.60 7.44 6.84
N ARG A 76 0.54 7.77 8.12
CA ARG A 76 0.79 6.82 9.18
C ARG A 76 -0.20 5.66 9.15
N ARG A 77 -1.47 5.95 8.90
CA ARG A 77 -2.51 4.92 8.80
C ARG A 77 -2.28 4.02 7.59
N SER A 78 -1.89 4.58 6.46
CA SER A 78 -1.59 3.78 5.27
C SER A 78 -0.37 2.89 5.52
N TYR A 79 0.60 3.36 6.28
CA TYR A 79 1.75 2.55 6.69
C TYR A 79 1.30 1.35 7.53
N GLY A 80 0.37 1.56 8.46
CA GLY A 80 -0.18 0.47 9.27
C GLY A 80 -0.85 -0.60 8.41
N SER A 81 -1.66 -0.18 7.43
CA SER A 81 -2.29 -1.11 6.50
C SER A 81 -1.24 -1.85 5.66
N ASN A 82 -0.16 -1.16 5.31
CA ASN A 82 0.94 -1.76 4.56
C ASN A 82 1.60 -2.89 5.35
N CYS A 83 1.84 -2.67 6.63
CA CYS A 83 2.39 -3.71 7.52
C CYS A 83 1.42 -4.89 7.65
N GLU A 84 0.12 -4.61 7.70
CA GLU A 84 -0.89 -5.67 7.75
C GLU A 84 -0.84 -6.53 6.49
N MET A 85 -0.67 -5.90 5.30
CA MET A 85 -0.53 -6.67 4.06
C MET A 85 0.68 -7.60 4.10
N ILE A 86 1.80 -7.12 4.63
CA ILE A 86 2.99 -7.95 4.77
C ILE A 86 2.69 -9.16 5.66
N ASN A 87 1.98 -8.93 6.77
CA ASN A 87 1.57 -10.03 7.65
C ASN A 87 0.71 -11.06 6.92
N HIS A 88 -0.26 -10.59 6.15
CA HIS A 88 -1.13 -11.50 5.38
C HIS A 88 -0.34 -12.30 4.34
N LEU A 89 0.62 -11.66 3.68
CA LEU A 89 1.46 -12.35 2.70
C LEU A 89 2.37 -13.39 3.36
N LEU A 90 2.87 -13.10 4.57
CA LEU A 90 3.65 -14.08 5.33
C LEU A 90 2.80 -15.29 5.67
N LEU A 91 1.53 -15.09 6.05
CA LEU A 91 0.62 -16.19 6.31
C LEU A 91 0.34 -17.00 5.04
N ALA A 92 0.08 -16.32 3.93
CA ALA A 92 -0.16 -16.98 2.65
C ALA A 92 1.07 -17.79 2.22
N LYS A 93 2.26 -17.28 2.48
CA LYS A 93 3.51 -18.00 2.22
C LYS A 93 3.60 -19.26 3.08
N HIS A 94 3.34 -19.13 4.36
CA HIS A 94 3.37 -20.27 5.29
C HIS A 94 2.38 -21.37 4.87
N LYS A 95 1.21 -20.96 4.42
CA LYS A 95 0.16 -21.88 3.97
C LYS A 95 0.39 -22.39 2.54
N ASN A 96 1.42 -21.88 1.86
CA ASN A 96 1.75 -22.26 0.50
C ASN A 96 0.62 -22.02 -0.49
N TYR A 97 -0.07 -20.88 -0.33
CA TYR A 97 -1.17 -20.49 -1.21
C TYR A 97 -0.72 -19.86 -2.52
N ILE A 98 0.50 -19.31 -2.57
CA ILE A 98 1.03 -18.62 -3.74
C ILE A 98 2.00 -19.56 -4.45
N LYS A 99 1.56 -20.09 -5.59
CA LYS A 99 2.25 -21.19 -6.26
C LYS A 99 3.41 -20.76 -7.15
N LYS A 100 3.36 -19.55 -7.68
CA LYS A 100 4.44 -19.04 -8.53
C LYS A 100 5.68 -18.83 -7.68
N GLU A 101 6.76 -19.53 -8.02
CA GLU A 101 8.01 -19.47 -7.26
C GLU A 101 8.55 -18.05 -7.19
N GLY A 102 8.92 -17.62 -6.00
CA GLY A 102 9.50 -16.30 -5.77
C GLY A 102 8.51 -15.15 -5.74
N TYR A 103 7.26 -15.37 -6.13
CA TYR A 103 6.31 -14.27 -6.26
C TYR A 103 5.89 -13.70 -4.91
N VAL A 104 5.67 -14.55 -3.89
CA VAL A 104 5.29 -14.04 -2.56
C VAL A 104 6.41 -13.18 -1.97
N ASP A 105 7.66 -13.60 -2.14
CA ASP A 105 8.79 -12.81 -1.63
C ASP A 105 8.95 -11.49 -2.38
N GLU A 106 8.67 -11.50 -3.69
CA GLU A 106 8.66 -10.28 -4.50
C GLU A 106 7.59 -9.30 -3.98
N LEU A 107 6.38 -9.79 -3.74
CA LEU A 107 5.28 -8.95 -3.24
C LEU A 107 5.61 -8.37 -1.86
N ILE A 108 6.13 -9.21 -0.96
CA ILE A 108 6.54 -8.75 0.37
C ILE A 108 7.58 -7.65 0.26
N SER A 109 8.60 -7.85 -0.58
CA SER A 109 9.66 -6.86 -0.79
C SER A 109 9.09 -5.54 -1.31
N ARG A 110 8.15 -5.61 -2.26
CA ARG A 110 7.53 -4.41 -2.82
C ARG A 110 6.72 -3.66 -1.78
N TYR A 111 6.00 -4.35 -0.90
CA TYR A 111 5.31 -3.70 0.21
C TYR A 111 6.28 -3.12 1.22
N GLU A 112 7.40 -3.78 1.49
CA GLU A 112 8.42 -3.23 2.40
C GLU A 112 8.99 -1.93 1.86
N ILE A 113 9.29 -1.88 0.56
CA ILE A 113 9.80 -0.67 -0.10
C ILE A 113 8.73 0.43 -0.07
N LEU A 114 7.48 0.07 -0.35
CA LEU A 114 6.37 1.02 -0.29
C LEU A 114 6.24 1.63 1.11
N GLY A 115 6.32 0.79 2.15
CA GLY A 115 6.26 1.26 3.52
C GLY A 115 7.35 2.27 3.85
N MET A 116 8.58 2.00 3.41
CA MET A 116 9.70 2.93 3.59
C MET A 116 9.44 4.26 2.90
N ARG A 117 8.87 4.24 1.70
CA ARG A 117 8.56 5.46 0.94
C ARG A 117 7.44 6.27 1.59
N ILE A 118 6.42 5.58 2.13
CA ILE A 118 5.34 6.25 2.86
C ILE A 118 5.91 6.98 4.08
N LEU A 119 6.76 6.31 4.86
CA LEU A 119 7.38 6.92 6.03
C LEU A 119 8.29 8.08 5.66
N LYS A 120 9.04 7.95 4.58
CA LYS A 120 9.93 9.02 4.11
C LYS A 120 9.12 10.26 3.75
N LEU A 121 8.04 10.10 3.01
CA LEU A 121 7.17 11.22 2.65
C LEU A 121 6.55 11.84 3.90
N ARG A 122 6.06 11.02 4.82
CA ARG A 122 5.49 11.49 6.08
C ARG A 122 6.50 12.31 6.88
N ASN A 123 7.71 11.80 7.02
CA ASN A 123 8.72 12.44 7.86
C ASN A 123 9.24 13.74 7.25
N ASN A 124 9.16 13.88 5.94
CA ASN A 124 9.67 15.06 5.23
C ASN A 124 8.57 16.06 4.85
N TRP A 125 7.31 15.76 5.13
CA TRP A 125 6.20 16.58 4.62
C TRP A 125 6.27 18.03 5.09
N GLN A 126 6.70 18.29 6.31
CA GLN A 126 6.81 19.66 6.83
C GLN A 126 7.72 20.55 6.00
N LYS A 127 8.67 19.94 5.26
CA LYS A 127 9.61 20.70 4.43
C LYS A 127 8.95 21.22 3.16
N PHE A 128 7.78 20.68 2.81
CA PHE A 128 7.11 21.02 1.57
C PHE A 128 5.79 21.76 1.79
N SER A 129 5.41 21.95 3.03
CA SER A 129 4.19 22.66 3.36
C SER A 129 4.49 24.07 3.84
#